data_7827ed990ad581c5900f165db76acecc
#
_entry.id   7827ed990ad581c5900f165db76acecc
#
_cell.length_a   1.000
_cell.length_b   1.000
_cell.length_c   1.000
_cell.angle_alpha   90.00
_cell.angle_beta   90.00
_cell.angle_gamma   90.00
#
_symmetry.space_group_name_H-M   'P 1'
#
loop_
_entity.id
_entity.type
_entity.pdbx_description
1 polymer ?
#
loop_
_entity_poly.entity_id
_entity_poly.type
_entity_poly.pdbx_seq_one_letter_code
_entity_poly.pdbx_strand_id
1 'polypeptide(L)'
;MKSGTLGTTGIVVPRAFLGCGTFGGIGGARHLVGRGLDRKAAFAALDEALALGIDVLDTAERYADGESERAIGEWLRQRPRELTREVRIATKVAPPTADGVDGTRFNRAYIERKLQTSLDRLGLERVTFYLSHAPDMTTPIDETVEGFAAAIDAGRVGHVGCCNVGADELIEALDAAERLGVPGFEWVQNGFSLLSPNDDREVRAVCRERGLGYTPFSPLAGGILTGKYVRGEPFPEGTRMALRPEAHAEMMTDAVHDALDRLRGAAAAHSVNCGSLALAWVIAHPDCTAPVVGPSRVAPHLDHLAEALDLALGPEERAQIASWFEAAGA
;
A
#
# COMPACT_ATOMS: atom_id res chain seq x y z
N MET A 1 1.98 17.84 -10.51
CA MET A 1 1.31 17.04 -9.44
C MET A 1 1.82 17.56 -8.09
N LYS A 2 0.97 17.76 -7.06
CA LYS A 2 1.45 18.12 -5.73
C LYS A 2 2.16 16.89 -5.16
N SER A 3 3.33 17.08 -4.58
CA SER A 3 4.18 16.05 -3.98
C SER A 3 4.39 16.37 -2.50
N GLY A 4 4.73 15.39 -1.70
CA GLY A 4 5.05 15.55 -0.28
C GLY A 4 6.36 14.85 0.06
N THR A 5 7.02 15.26 1.14
CA THR A 5 8.18 14.54 1.66
C THR A 5 7.71 13.30 2.41
N LEU A 6 8.32 12.14 2.14
CA LEU A 6 8.00 10.89 2.82
C LEU A 6 8.69 10.86 4.20
N GLY A 7 7.96 11.27 5.23
CA GLY A 7 8.47 11.25 6.59
C GLY A 7 9.84 11.93 6.73
N THR A 8 10.76 11.27 7.41
CA THR A 8 12.12 11.75 7.68
C THR A 8 13.13 11.40 6.57
N THR A 9 12.71 10.71 5.49
CA THR A 9 13.60 10.29 4.38
C THR A 9 14.21 11.45 3.62
N GLY A 10 13.63 12.65 3.66
CA GLY A 10 13.98 13.77 2.79
C GLY A 10 13.58 13.61 1.33
N ILE A 11 13.01 12.46 0.95
CA ILE A 11 12.61 12.18 -0.44
C ILE A 11 11.22 12.77 -0.71
N VAL A 12 11.13 13.56 -1.78
CA VAL A 12 9.86 14.01 -2.32
C VAL A 12 9.24 12.88 -3.15
N VAL A 13 8.02 12.51 -2.83
CA VAL A 13 7.27 11.42 -3.49
C VAL A 13 6.03 11.94 -4.19
N PRO A 14 5.50 11.24 -5.22
CA PRO A 14 4.23 11.59 -5.85
C PRO A 14 3.07 11.42 -4.87
N ARG A 15 1.90 11.98 -5.21
CA ARG A 15 0.69 11.92 -4.35
C ARG A 15 0.07 10.54 -4.23
N ALA A 16 0.56 9.53 -4.93
CA ALA A 16 0.15 8.13 -4.81
C ALA A 16 1.31 7.21 -5.21
N PHE A 17 1.33 6.01 -4.68
CA PHE A 17 2.20 4.90 -5.09
C PHE A 17 1.40 3.89 -5.89
N LEU A 18 2.02 3.26 -6.89
CA LEU A 18 1.39 2.14 -7.59
C LEU A 18 1.53 0.88 -6.76
N GLY A 19 0.42 0.35 -6.25
CA GLY A 19 0.37 -0.93 -5.55
C GLY A 19 0.36 -2.10 -6.52
N CYS A 20 1.45 -2.87 -6.56
CA CYS A 20 1.64 -3.99 -7.49
C CYS A 20 1.13 -5.35 -6.95
N GLY A 21 0.34 -5.35 -5.89
CA GLY A 21 -0.19 -6.57 -5.25
C GLY A 21 -1.14 -7.40 -6.11
N THR A 22 -1.53 -6.90 -7.29
CA THR A 22 -2.35 -7.64 -8.27
C THR A 22 -1.55 -8.21 -9.44
N PHE A 23 -0.24 -8.01 -9.50
CA PHE A 23 0.59 -8.52 -10.59
C PHE A 23 0.85 -10.03 -10.41
N GLY A 24 0.38 -10.82 -11.34
CA GLY A 24 0.52 -12.28 -11.33
C GLY A 24 -0.36 -13.01 -10.30
N GLY A 25 -1.09 -12.28 -9.44
CA GLY A 25 -1.93 -12.89 -8.40
C GLY A 25 -2.72 -11.87 -7.62
N ILE A 26 -3.18 -12.22 -6.41
CA ILE A 26 -3.89 -11.30 -5.52
C ILE A 26 -3.20 -11.29 -4.14
N GLY A 27 -2.37 -10.28 -3.94
CA GLY A 27 -1.57 -10.12 -2.71
C GLY A 27 -0.68 -11.34 -2.45
N GLY A 28 -0.50 -11.69 -1.17
CA GLY A 28 0.25 -12.88 -0.76
C GLY A 28 -0.57 -14.18 -0.69
N ALA A 29 -1.80 -14.20 -1.23
CA ALA A 29 -2.66 -15.39 -1.21
C ALA A 29 -2.18 -16.43 -2.24
N ARG A 30 -1.51 -17.49 -1.81
CA ARG A 30 -0.91 -18.51 -2.67
C ARG A 30 -1.92 -19.17 -3.62
N HIS A 31 -3.14 -19.43 -3.16
CA HIS A 31 -4.22 -20.03 -3.98
C HIS A 31 -4.76 -19.10 -5.07
N LEU A 32 -4.40 -17.82 -5.05
CA LEU A 32 -4.79 -16.81 -6.04
C LEU A 32 -3.64 -16.41 -6.97
N VAL A 33 -2.53 -17.13 -6.97
CA VAL A 33 -1.47 -16.99 -7.99
C VAL A 33 -2.06 -17.32 -9.36
N GLY A 34 -1.77 -16.49 -10.36
CA GLY A 34 -2.36 -16.57 -11.70
C GLY A 34 -3.75 -15.90 -11.84
N ARG A 35 -4.34 -15.39 -10.74
CA ARG A 35 -5.67 -14.75 -10.76
C ARG A 35 -5.62 -13.22 -10.80
N GLY A 36 -4.44 -12.64 -10.84
CA GLY A 36 -4.19 -11.19 -10.95
C GLY A 36 -4.09 -10.69 -12.40
N LEU A 37 -3.38 -9.59 -12.57
CA LEU A 37 -2.99 -9.08 -13.88
C LEU A 37 -1.93 -9.99 -14.49
N ASP A 38 -2.10 -10.33 -15.75
CA ASP A 38 -1.04 -10.97 -16.54
C ASP A 38 0.12 -9.99 -16.83
N ARG A 39 1.18 -10.48 -17.47
CA ARG A 39 2.36 -9.67 -17.80
C ARG A 39 2.02 -8.44 -18.64
N LYS A 40 1.16 -8.61 -19.65
CA LYS A 40 0.77 -7.52 -20.55
C LYS A 40 0.00 -6.41 -19.82
N ALA A 41 -0.98 -6.79 -19.01
CA ALA A 41 -1.79 -5.86 -18.23
C ALA A 41 -0.96 -5.19 -17.12
N ALA A 42 -0.04 -5.94 -16.47
CA ALA A 42 0.88 -5.37 -15.48
C ALA A 42 1.80 -4.32 -16.11
N PHE A 43 2.35 -4.58 -17.29
CA PHE A 43 3.19 -3.62 -18.01
C PHE A 43 2.41 -2.38 -18.44
N ALA A 44 1.17 -2.55 -18.91
CA ALA A 44 0.31 -1.42 -19.25
C ALA A 44 0.03 -0.54 -18.02
N ALA A 45 -0.24 -1.15 -16.86
CA ALA A 45 -0.46 -0.41 -15.62
C ALA A 45 0.80 0.35 -15.14
N LEU A 46 1.99 -0.23 -15.33
CA LEU A 46 3.27 0.42 -15.03
C LEU A 46 3.52 1.61 -15.96
N ASP A 47 3.28 1.44 -17.27
CA ASP A 47 3.42 2.53 -18.25
C ASP A 47 2.41 3.65 -17.98
N GLU A 48 1.16 3.32 -17.62
CA GLU A 48 0.11 4.27 -17.25
C GLU A 48 0.47 5.04 -15.96
N ALA A 49 1.02 4.36 -14.94
CA ALA A 49 1.49 5.00 -13.71
C ALA A 49 2.57 6.05 -13.98
N LEU A 50 3.58 5.72 -14.80
CA LEU A 50 4.61 6.68 -15.17
C LEU A 50 4.04 7.88 -15.96
N ALA A 51 3.08 7.64 -16.85
CA ALA A 51 2.41 8.72 -17.59
C ALA A 51 1.65 9.68 -16.66
N LEU A 52 1.14 9.17 -15.52
CA LEU A 52 0.54 9.97 -14.45
C LEU A 52 1.56 10.60 -13.50
N GLY A 53 2.86 10.40 -13.71
CA GLY A 53 3.93 10.90 -12.83
C GLY A 53 4.06 10.11 -11.52
N ILE A 54 3.60 8.87 -11.49
CA ILE A 54 3.74 7.96 -10.35
C ILE A 54 4.97 7.09 -10.57
N ASP A 55 6.05 7.41 -9.91
CA ASP A 55 7.36 6.78 -10.05
C ASP A 55 7.75 5.87 -8.87
N VAL A 56 6.88 5.71 -7.88
CA VAL A 56 7.06 4.76 -6.77
C VAL A 56 6.19 3.54 -7.00
N LEU A 57 6.84 2.37 -7.15
CA LEU A 57 6.19 1.07 -7.34
C LEU A 57 6.27 0.29 -6.02
N ASP A 58 5.11 0.00 -5.44
CA ASP A 58 4.98 -0.73 -4.17
C ASP A 58 4.68 -2.21 -4.44
N THR A 59 5.63 -3.07 -4.13
CA THR A 59 5.53 -4.52 -4.25
C THR A 59 5.88 -5.23 -2.93
N ALA A 60 5.99 -6.55 -2.93
CA ALA A 60 6.46 -7.35 -1.81
C ALA A 60 6.91 -8.74 -2.29
N GLU A 61 7.83 -9.37 -1.52
CA GLU A 61 8.33 -10.72 -1.81
C GLU A 61 7.22 -11.78 -1.89
N ARG A 62 6.13 -11.58 -1.11
CA ARG A 62 5.00 -12.51 -1.02
C ARG A 62 3.96 -12.32 -2.13
N TYR A 63 3.97 -11.19 -2.84
CA TYR A 63 2.93 -10.93 -3.83
C TYR A 63 3.04 -11.91 -4.99
N ALA A 64 1.99 -12.76 -5.10
CA ALA A 64 1.93 -13.85 -6.09
C ALA A 64 3.19 -14.73 -6.09
N ASP A 65 3.74 -15.05 -4.91
CA ASP A 65 4.96 -15.84 -4.74
C ASP A 65 6.18 -15.26 -5.49
N GLY A 66 6.29 -13.93 -5.47
CA GLY A 66 7.36 -13.16 -6.11
C GLY A 66 7.13 -12.82 -7.57
N GLU A 67 6.00 -13.22 -8.17
CA GLU A 67 5.68 -12.86 -9.56
C GLU A 67 5.52 -11.36 -9.76
N SER A 68 5.06 -10.63 -8.72
CA SER A 68 5.00 -9.17 -8.78
C SER A 68 6.39 -8.55 -8.94
N GLU A 69 7.37 -8.97 -8.16
CA GLU A 69 8.75 -8.50 -8.28
C GLU A 69 9.37 -8.89 -9.64
N ARG A 70 9.14 -10.14 -10.10
CA ARG A 70 9.61 -10.58 -11.44
C ARG A 70 8.99 -9.76 -12.57
N ALA A 71 7.70 -9.40 -12.47
CA ALA A 71 7.03 -8.57 -13.46
C ALA A 71 7.67 -7.19 -13.56
N ILE A 72 7.93 -6.55 -12.41
CA ILE A 72 8.58 -5.25 -12.35
C ILE A 72 10.01 -5.34 -12.92
N GLY A 73 10.79 -6.33 -12.49
CA GLY A 73 12.16 -6.52 -12.97
C GLY A 73 12.23 -6.76 -14.48
N GLU A 74 11.30 -7.53 -15.04
CA GLU A 74 11.19 -7.74 -16.49
C GLU A 74 10.82 -6.44 -17.22
N TRP A 75 9.84 -5.69 -16.71
CA TRP A 75 9.42 -4.41 -17.27
C TRP A 75 10.57 -3.39 -17.27
N LEU A 76 11.34 -3.27 -16.16
CA LEU A 76 12.51 -2.40 -16.05
C LEU A 76 13.56 -2.71 -17.11
N ARG A 77 13.80 -4.00 -17.41
CA ARG A 77 14.76 -4.42 -18.45
C ARG A 77 14.26 -4.16 -19.87
N GLN A 78 12.96 -4.16 -20.10
CA GLN A 78 12.36 -3.97 -21.44
C GLN A 78 12.11 -2.51 -21.78
N ARG A 79 12.13 -1.60 -20.81
CA ARG A 79 11.89 -0.18 -21.05
C ARG A 79 13.20 0.59 -21.21
N PRO A 80 13.22 1.66 -22.03
CA PRO A 80 14.35 2.55 -22.13
C PRO A 80 14.74 3.12 -20.75
N ARG A 81 16.06 3.18 -20.49
CA ARG A 81 16.56 3.66 -19.19
C ARG A 81 16.13 5.09 -18.89
N GLU A 82 15.94 5.91 -19.90
CA GLU A 82 15.47 7.29 -19.80
C GLU A 82 14.09 7.38 -19.13
N LEU A 83 13.24 6.35 -19.29
CA LEU A 83 11.91 6.27 -18.68
C LEU A 83 11.96 5.66 -17.27
N THR A 84 12.94 4.79 -16.99
CA THR A 84 12.95 4.00 -15.75
C THR A 84 13.98 4.46 -14.72
N ARG A 85 14.90 5.36 -15.07
CA ARG A 85 15.98 5.80 -14.17
C ARG A 85 15.49 6.46 -12.87
N GLU A 86 14.31 7.11 -12.91
CA GLU A 86 13.72 7.78 -11.76
C GLU A 86 12.72 6.88 -11.01
N VAL A 87 12.49 5.66 -11.51
CA VAL A 87 11.59 4.71 -10.85
C VAL A 87 12.19 4.24 -9.54
N ARG A 88 11.39 4.35 -8.49
CA ARG A 88 11.73 3.97 -7.12
C ARG A 88 10.94 2.74 -6.71
N ILE A 89 11.64 1.73 -6.21
CA ILE A 89 11.01 0.47 -5.79
C ILE A 89 10.88 0.47 -4.27
N ALA A 90 9.65 0.19 -3.82
CA ALA A 90 9.34 -0.19 -2.46
C ALA A 90 9.01 -1.68 -2.46
N THR A 91 9.81 -2.51 -1.81
CA THR A 91 9.47 -3.92 -1.58
C THR A 91 9.45 -4.24 -0.08
N LYS A 92 8.88 -5.39 0.28
CA LYS A 92 8.61 -5.72 1.67
C LYS A 92 9.05 -7.14 2.00
N VAL A 93 9.48 -7.34 3.24
CA VAL A 93 9.77 -8.65 3.81
C VAL A 93 8.75 -8.98 4.90
N ALA A 94 8.13 -10.15 4.78
CA ALA A 94 7.26 -10.66 5.83
C ALA A 94 8.07 -11.34 6.93
N PRO A 95 7.65 -11.25 8.21
CA PRO A 95 8.27 -12.01 9.28
C PRO A 95 8.11 -13.52 9.04
N PRO A 96 9.00 -14.36 9.58
CA PRO A 96 8.93 -15.83 9.41
C PRO A 96 7.60 -16.41 9.85
N THR A 97 7.04 -15.91 10.94
CA THR A 97 5.74 -16.33 11.50
C THR A 97 4.59 -16.13 10.51
N ALA A 98 4.66 -15.14 9.65
CA ALA A 98 3.66 -14.93 8.59
C ALA A 98 3.72 -15.99 7.48
N ASP A 99 4.83 -16.71 7.35
CA ASP A 99 5.00 -17.85 6.44
C ASP A 99 4.75 -19.20 7.13
N GLY A 100 4.38 -19.20 8.43
CA GLY A 100 4.19 -20.40 9.23
C GLY A 100 5.51 -21.11 9.56
N VAL A 101 6.62 -20.39 9.60
CA VAL A 101 7.95 -20.91 9.91
C VAL A 101 8.27 -20.63 11.38
N ASP A 102 8.02 -21.60 12.23
CA ASP A 102 8.31 -21.50 13.66
C ASP A 102 9.81 -21.60 13.94
N GLY A 103 10.26 -20.93 15.02
CA GLY A 103 11.64 -20.98 15.50
C GLY A 103 12.68 -20.21 14.67
N THR A 104 12.25 -19.55 13.60
CA THR A 104 13.11 -18.64 12.83
C THR A 104 12.91 -17.21 13.34
N ARG A 105 13.98 -16.47 13.55
CA ARG A 105 13.94 -15.07 13.99
C ARG A 105 13.90 -14.12 12.82
N PHE A 106 13.16 -13.03 12.97
CA PHE A 106 13.12 -11.91 12.01
C PHE A 106 14.32 -10.97 12.23
N ASN A 107 15.50 -11.54 12.14
CA ASN A 107 16.78 -10.91 12.42
C ASN A 107 17.53 -10.55 11.13
N ARG A 108 18.72 -9.96 11.30
CA ARG A 108 19.60 -9.55 10.20
C ARG A 108 19.78 -10.65 9.14
N ALA A 109 20.14 -11.87 9.54
CA ALA A 109 20.41 -12.95 8.58
C ALA A 109 19.18 -13.33 7.73
N TYR A 110 18.00 -13.31 8.34
CA TYR A 110 16.74 -13.54 7.63
C TYR A 110 16.43 -12.41 6.67
N ILE A 111 16.49 -11.15 7.14
CA ILE A 111 16.20 -9.93 6.37
C ILE A 111 17.13 -9.82 5.16
N GLU A 112 18.46 -10.02 5.35
CA GLU A 112 19.45 -9.99 4.27
C GLU A 112 19.19 -11.06 3.21
N ARG A 113 18.88 -12.30 3.61
CA ARG A 113 18.57 -13.38 2.68
C ARG A 113 17.32 -13.08 1.86
N LYS A 114 16.25 -12.58 2.50
CA LYS A 114 15.00 -12.22 1.82
C LYS A 114 15.18 -11.04 0.89
N LEU A 115 15.94 -10.02 1.32
CA LEU A 115 16.31 -8.89 0.48
C LEU A 115 17.08 -9.34 -0.78
N GLN A 116 18.05 -10.26 -0.63
CA GLN A 116 18.75 -10.80 -1.79
C GLN A 116 17.80 -11.44 -2.79
N THR A 117 16.85 -12.25 -2.31
CA THR A 117 15.84 -12.88 -3.16
C THR A 117 14.99 -11.83 -3.92
N SER A 118 14.58 -10.76 -3.24
CA SER A 118 13.84 -9.65 -3.87
C SER A 118 14.66 -8.92 -4.93
N LEU A 119 15.93 -8.63 -4.63
CA LEU A 119 16.84 -7.97 -5.57
C LEU A 119 17.10 -8.83 -6.80
N ASP A 120 17.29 -10.15 -6.64
CA ASP A 120 17.47 -11.09 -7.76
C ASP A 120 16.23 -11.10 -8.69
N ARG A 121 15.02 -11.12 -8.12
CA ARG A 121 13.77 -11.08 -8.87
C ARG A 121 13.57 -9.77 -9.62
N LEU A 122 13.90 -8.65 -8.98
CA LEU A 122 13.83 -7.31 -9.55
C LEU A 122 14.95 -7.05 -10.58
N GLY A 123 16.07 -7.77 -10.49
CA GLY A 123 17.26 -7.53 -11.30
C GLY A 123 17.96 -6.23 -10.90
N LEU A 124 17.96 -5.89 -9.61
CA LEU A 124 18.54 -4.67 -9.05
C LEU A 124 19.62 -5.00 -8.00
N GLU A 125 20.57 -4.11 -7.82
CA GLU A 125 21.59 -4.21 -6.76
C GLU A 125 21.11 -3.59 -5.43
N ARG A 126 20.16 -2.65 -5.52
CA ARG A 126 19.55 -1.95 -4.38
C ARG A 126 18.11 -1.57 -4.66
N VAL A 127 17.31 -1.38 -3.60
CA VAL A 127 15.99 -0.77 -3.65
C VAL A 127 15.97 0.57 -2.93
N THR A 128 15.06 1.46 -3.32
CA THR A 128 14.91 2.76 -2.65
C THR A 128 14.29 2.57 -1.27
N PHE A 129 13.25 1.74 -1.16
CA PHE A 129 12.45 1.56 0.04
C PHE A 129 12.31 0.07 0.38
N TYR A 130 12.51 -0.27 1.65
CA TYR A 130 12.34 -1.63 2.14
C TYR A 130 11.51 -1.61 3.44
N LEU A 131 10.45 -2.42 3.49
CA LEU A 131 9.51 -2.37 4.61
C LEU A 131 9.42 -3.73 5.34
N SER A 132 9.27 -3.68 6.65
CA SER A 132 8.67 -4.80 7.37
C SER A 132 7.21 -4.92 6.95
N HIS A 133 6.79 -6.09 6.46
CA HIS A 133 5.41 -6.30 5.97
C HIS A 133 4.38 -6.45 7.10
N ALA A 134 4.85 -6.83 8.28
CA ALA A 134 4.10 -6.91 9.53
C ALA A 134 5.08 -6.97 10.70
N PRO A 135 4.66 -6.67 11.94
CA PRO A 135 5.48 -6.90 13.12
C PRO A 135 5.72 -8.40 13.34
N ASP A 136 6.83 -8.75 13.99
CA ASP A 136 7.11 -10.09 14.48
C ASP A 136 7.17 -10.09 16.01
N MET A 137 6.16 -10.65 16.63
CA MET A 137 6.04 -10.69 18.09
C MET A 137 6.93 -11.76 18.75
N THR A 138 7.68 -12.53 17.97
CA THR A 138 8.53 -13.64 18.47
C THR A 138 10.02 -13.29 18.51
N THR A 139 10.45 -12.31 17.74
CA THR A 139 11.82 -11.82 17.71
C THR A 139 11.93 -10.54 18.55
N PRO A 140 12.96 -10.41 19.41
CA PRO A 140 13.24 -9.15 20.08
C PRO A 140 13.37 -8.01 19.06
N ILE A 141 12.70 -6.90 19.31
CA ILE A 141 12.61 -5.78 18.35
C ILE A 141 14.00 -5.24 17.95
N ASP A 142 14.96 -5.29 18.87
CA ASP A 142 16.34 -4.86 18.64
C ASP A 142 16.96 -5.61 17.46
N GLU A 143 16.80 -6.94 17.40
CA GLU A 143 17.33 -7.78 16.32
C GLU A 143 16.70 -7.42 14.95
N THR A 144 15.42 -7.08 14.95
CA THR A 144 14.70 -6.66 13.73
C THR A 144 15.21 -5.30 13.25
N VAL A 145 15.28 -4.33 14.15
CA VAL A 145 15.73 -2.96 13.82
C VAL A 145 17.18 -2.98 13.35
N GLU A 146 18.09 -3.69 14.03
CA GLU A 146 19.48 -3.87 13.59
C GLU A 146 19.57 -4.54 12.21
N GLY A 147 18.67 -5.48 11.91
CA GLY A 147 18.62 -6.14 10.60
C GLY A 147 18.29 -5.20 9.46
N PHE A 148 17.31 -4.29 9.64
CA PHE A 148 16.97 -3.27 8.66
C PHE A 148 18.09 -2.21 8.54
N ALA A 149 18.67 -1.77 9.65
CA ALA A 149 19.79 -0.84 9.65
C ALA A 149 21.01 -1.40 8.90
N ALA A 150 21.35 -2.68 9.11
CA ALA A 150 22.43 -3.35 8.40
C ALA A 150 22.22 -3.39 6.88
N ALA A 151 20.97 -3.47 6.39
CA ALA A 151 20.68 -3.42 4.96
C ALA A 151 20.92 -2.00 4.37
N ILE A 152 20.70 -0.95 5.16
CA ILE A 152 21.05 0.43 4.80
C ILE A 152 22.58 0.59 4.76
N ASP A 153 23.28 0.16 5.81
CA ASP A 153 24.74 0.26 5.92
C ASP A 153 25.46 -0.48 4.79
N ALA A 154 24.89 -1.61 4.36
CA ALA A 154 25.38 -2.35 3.20
C ALA A 154 25.10 -1.65 1.85
N GLY A 155 24.43 -0.50 1.83
CA GLY A 155 24.07 0.23 0.63
C GLY A 155 23.02 -0.43 -0.27
N ARG A 156 22.36 -1.48 0.23
CA ARG A 156 21.38 -2.28 -0.54
C ARG A 156 19.94 -1.75 -0.42
N VAL A 157 19.69 -0.93 0.58
CA VAL A 157 18.42 -0.26 0.87
C VAL A 157 18.69 1.22 1.07
N GLY A 158 17.82 2.08 0.53
CA GLY A 158 17.92 3.51 0.78
C GLY A 158 17.28 3.91 2.11
N HIS A 159 16.04 3.50 2.31
CA HIS A 159 15.19 3.89 3.44
C HIS A 159 14.34 2.71 3.91
N VAL A 160 13.94 2.72 5.18
CA VAL A 160 13.15 1.64 5.78
C VAL A 160 11.83 2.15 6.37
N GLY A 161 10.79 1.33 6.24
CA GLY A 161 9.47 1.57 6.80
C GLY A 161 8.84 0.30 7.37
N CYS A 162 7.63 0.42 7.91
CA CYS A 162 6.91 -0.74 8.44
C CYS A 162 5.44 -0.73 8.01
N CYS A 163 4.82 -1.92 7.99
CA CYS A 163 3.43 -2.12 7.63
C CYS A 163 2.68 -2.87 8.72
N ASN A 164 1.37 -2.67 8.77
CA ASN A 164 0.45 -3.42 9.65
C ASN A 164 0.87 -3.37 11.12
N VAL A 165 1.36 -2.24 11.57
CA VAL A 165 1.89 -2.02 12.92
C VAL A 165 0.87 -1.25 13.76
N GLY A 166 0.73 -1.62 15.05
CA GLY A 166 0.01 -0.84 16.04
C GLY A 166 0.87 0.30 16.60
N ALA A 167 0.28 1.14 17.44
CA ALA A 167 0.98 2.30 18.00
C ALA A 167 2.10 1.87 18.96
N ASP A 168 1.82 0.88 19.81
CA ASP A 168 2.78 0.40 20.81
C ASP A 168 3.99 -0.26 20.15
N GLU A 169 3.77 -1.14 19.14
CA GLU A 169 4.84 -1.79 18.39
C GLU A 169 5.66 -0.78 17.59
N LEU A 170 5.02 0.27 17.06
CA LEU A 170 5.73 1.34 16.36
C LEU A 170 6.63 2.13 17.31
N ILE A 171 6.12 2.52 18.48
CA ILE A 171 6.88 3.24 19.51
C ILE A 171 8.07 2.38 19.96
N GLU A 172 7.84 1.09 20.27
CA GLU A 172 8.89 0.18 20.69
C GLU A 172 10.01 0.06 19.65
N ALA A 173 9.67 -0.05 18.36
CA ALA A 173 10.63 -0.11 17.27
C ALA A 173 11.45 1.20 17.12
N LEU A 174 10.80 2.36 17.24
CA LEU A 174 11.47 3.66 17.17
C LEU A 174 12.40 3.90 18.35
N ASP A 175 11.94 3.58 19.56
CA ASP A 175 12.74 3.72 20.78
C ASP A 175 13.93 2.74 20.80
N ALA A 176 13.76 1.52 20.21
CA ALA A 176 14.86 0.59 20.02
C ALA A 176 15.92 1.15 19.05
N ALA A 177 15.52 1.72 17.93
CA ALA A 177 16.44 2.34 16.97
C ALA A 177 17.23 3.50 17.60
N GLU A 178 16.53 4.38 18.36
CA GLU A 178 17.16 5.49 19.07
C GLU A 178 18.17 4.98 20.12
N ARG A 179 17.80 4.00 20.93
CA ARG A 179 18.65 3.41 21.97
C ARG A 179 19.90 2.73 21.39
N LEU A 180 19.75 2.08 20.23
CA LEU A 180 20.85 1.41 19.53
C LEU A 180 21.69 2.37 18.69
N GLY A 181 21.22 3.60 18.46
CA GLY A 181 21.89 4.58 17.62
C GLY A 181 21.95 4.21 16.13
N VAL A 182 20.91 3.50 15.65
CA VAL A 182 20.82 3.03 14.27
C VAL A 182 19.63 3.67 13.54
N PRO A 183 19.58 3.68 12.20
CA PRO A 183 18.41 4.12 11.45
C PRO A 183 17.15 3.34 11.84
N GLY A 184 16.07 4.06 12.15
CA GLY A 184 14.75 3.49 12.44
C GLY A 184 13.79 3.60 11.25
N PHE A 185 12.55 3.18 11.45
CA PHE A 185 11.50 3.32 10.44
C PHE A 185 11.14 4.79 10.22
N GLU A 186 11.03 5.19 8.96
CA GLU A 186 10.82 6.57 8.53
C GLU A 186 9.38 6.84 8.07
N TRP A 187 8.60 5.78 7.82
CA TRP A 187 7.16 5.87 7.50
C TRP A 187 6.43 4.58 7.82
N VAL A 188 5.11 4.69 7.91
CA VAL A 188 4.17 3.59 8.15
C VAL A 188 3.29 3.37 6.93
N GLN A 189 2.98 2.10 6.62
CA GLN A 189 2.04 1.70 5.60
C GLN A 189 0.98 0.76 6.19
N ASN A 190 -0.18 1.30 6.59
CA ASN A 190 -1.30 0.55 7.16
C ASN A 190 -2.57 0.68 6.31
N GLY A 191 -3.61 -0.10 6.62
CA GLY A 191 -4.91 0.00 5.95
C GLY A 191 -5.65 1.28 6.34
N PHE A 192 -6.21 2.00 5.35
CA PHE A 192 -7.05 3.15 5.63
C PHE A 192 -8.00 3.46 4.47
N SER A 193 -9.28 3.60 4.77
CA SER A 193 -10.34 3.90 3.81
C SER A 193 -11.57 4.50 4.50
N LEU A 194 -12.59 4.87 3.73
CA LEU A 194 -13.90 5.29 4.26
C LEU A 194 -14.61 4.20 5.07
N LEU A 195 -14.28 2.92 4.86
CA LEU A 195 -14.84 1.81 5.64
C LEU A 195 -14.08 1.53 6.95
N SER A 196 -12.97 2.22 7.19
CA SER A 196 -12.22 2.18 8.44
C SER A 196 -11.57 3.55 8.70
N PRO A 197 -12.39 4.61 8.85
CA PRO A 197 -11.87 6.00 8.92
C PRO A 197 -11.18 6.31 10.24
N ASN A 198 -11.48 5.55 11.27
CA ASN A 198 -10.92 5.71 12.61
C ASN A 198 -9.80 4.73 12.94
N ASP A 199 -9.64 3.68 12.14
CA ASP A 199 -8.51 2.77 12.26
C ASP A 199 -7.21 3.55 12.16
N ASP A 200 -6.19 3.10 12.84
CA ASP A 200 -4.87 3.74 12.85
C ASP A 200 -4.81 5.17 13.42
N ARG A 201 -5.86 5.65 14.11
CA ARG A 201 -5.83 7.01 14.71
C ARG A 201 -4.63 7.18 15.62
N GLU A 202 -4.32 6.17 16.44
CA GLU A 202 -3.19 6.19 17.37
C GLU A 202 -1.87 6.12 16.63
N VAL A 203 -1.75 5.23 15.63
CA VAL A 203 -0.56 5.13 14.78
C VAL A 203 -0.28 6.44 14.05
N ARG A 204 -1.32 7.07 13.46
CA ARG A 204 -1.17 8.38 12.80
C ARG A 204 -0.78 9.49 13.78
N ALA A 205 -1.21 9.41 15.05
CA ALA A 205 -0.76 10.35 16.07
C ALA A 205 0.74 10.20 16.33
N VAL A 206 1.25 8.97 16.47
CA VAL A 206 2.69 8.69 16.58
C VAL A 206 3.43 9.18 15.33
N CYS A 207 2.90 8.94 14.14
CA CYS A 207 3.52 9.43 12.90
C CYS A 207 3.69 10.96 12.92
N ARG A 208 2.66 11.72 13.33
CA ARG A 208 2.76 13.18 13.43
C ARG A 208 3.77 13.63 14.48
N GLU A 209 3.77 12.97 15.64
CA GLU A 209 4.67 13.31 16.76
C GLU A 209 6.13 13.07 16.41
N ARG A 210 6.42 11.95 15.75
CA ARG A 210 7.78 11.52 15.37
C ARG A 210 8.20 11.99 13.96
N GLY A 211 7.34 12.71 13.24
CA GLY A 211 7.61 13.20 11.88
C GLY A 211 7.65 12.11 10.82
N LEU A 212 6.99 10.96 11.03
CA LEU A 212 6.98 9.85 10.09
C LEU A 212 5.98 10.10 8.94
N GLY A 213 6.26 9.52 7.77
CA GLY A 213 5.31 9.45 6.67
C GLY A 213 4.19 8.43 6.95
N TYR A 214 3.04 8.63 6.29
CA TYR A 214 1.95 7.65 6.31
C TYR A 214 1.45 7.39 4.90
N THR A 215 1.58 6.14 4.44
CA THR A 215 1.23 5.71 3.07
C THR A 215 0.15 4.64 3.12
N PRO A 216 -1.15 5.00 3.22
CA PRO A 216 -2.22 4.05 3.43
C PRO A 216 -2.41 3.11 2.23
N PHE A 217 -2.63 1.81 2.51
CA PHE A 217 -3.03 0.84 1.50
C PHE A 217 -4.52 0.51 1.56
N SER A 218 -5.03 -0.18 0.53
CA SER A 218 -6.46 -0.54 0.39
C SER A 218 -7.45 0.63 0.46
N PRO A 219 -7.16 1.79 -0.14
CA PRO A 219 -8.00 2.99 -0.01
C PRO A 219 -9.41 2.82 -0.59
N LEU A 220 -9.64 1.77 -1.39
CA LEU A 220 -10.95 1.41 -1.96
C LEU A 220 -11.59 0.18 -1.30
N ALA A 221 -11.05 -0.31 -0.17
CA ALA A 221 -11.58 -1.45 0.58
C ALA A 221 -11.94 -2.65 -0.31
N GLY A 222 -10.96 -3.20 -1.05
CA GLY A 222 -11.20 -4.32 -1.96
C GLY A 222 -12.10 -4.01 -3.16
N GLY A 223 -12.37 -2.73 -3.40
CA GLY A 223 -13.24 -2.24 -4.47
C GLY A 223 -14.70 -2.00 -4.04
N ILE A 224 -15.02 -2.11 -2.76
CA ILE A 224 -16.36 -1.76 -2.23
C ILE A 224 -16.68 -0.30 -2.53
N LEU A 225 -15.75 0.59 -2.26
CA LEU A 225 -15.92 2.04 -2.43
C LEU A 225 -15.98 2.50 -3.90
N THR A 226 -15.84 1.59 -4.87
CA THR A 226 -16.13 1.91 -6.27
C THR A 226 -17.62 1.89 -6.59
N GLY A 227 -18.48 1.40 -5.66
CA GLY A 227 -19.92 1.27 -5.85
C GLY A 227 -20.37 0.17 -6.82
N LYS A 228 -19.45 -0.73 -7.24
CA LYS A 228 -19.76 -1.80 -8.22
C LYS A 228 -20.52 -3.00 -7.64
N TYR A 229 -20.58 -3.11 -6.31
CA TYR A 229 -21.31 -4.20 -5.65
C TYR A 229 -22.73 -3.74 -5.34
N VAL A 230 -23.71 -4.46 -5.89
CA VAL A 230 -25.12 -4.10 -5.79
C VAL A 230 -25.79 -4.91 -4.67
N ARG A 231 -26.65 -4.26 -3.89
CA ARG A 231 -27.38 -4.88 -2.79
C ARG A 231 -28.24 -6.04 -3.30
N GLY A 232 -28.10 -7.20 -2.66
CA GLY A 232 -28.88 -8.40 -3.00
C GLY A 232 -28.40 -9.14 -4.25
N GLU A 233 -27.39 -8.66 -4.95
CA GLU A 233 -26.81 -9.35 -6.11
C GLU A 233 -25.53 -10.11 -5.73
N PRO A 234 -25.22 -11.21 -6.45
CA PRO A 234 -23.94 -11.89 -6.30
C PRO A 234 -22.76 -10.97 -6.66
N PHE A 235 -21.64 -11.17 -6.02
CA PHE A 235 -20.42 -10.43 -6.38
C PHE A 235 -20.00 -10.74 -7.82
N PRO A 236 -19.78 -9.73 -8.67
CA PRO A 236 -19.39 -9.94 -10.07
C PRO A 236 -18.12 -10.80 -10.20
N GLU A 237 -18.14 -11.76 -11.12
CA GLU A 237 -17.03 -12.68 -11.34
C GLU A 237 -15.71 -11.93 -11.55
N GLY A 238 -14.63 -12.48 -11.03
CA GLY A 238 -13.30 -11.92 -11.13
C GLY A 238 -13.04 -10.70 -10.24
N THR A 239 -14.02 -10.18 -9.52
CA THR A 239 -13.78 -9.11 -8.54
C THR A 239 -13.10 -9.63 -7.27
N ARG A 240 -12.51 -8.71 -6.49
CA ARG A 240 -11.85 -9.05 -5.23
C ARG A 240 -12.82 -9.76 -4.27
N MET A 241 -14.06 -9.30 -4.21
CA MET A 241 -15.10 -9.88 -3.34
C MET A 241 -15.51 -11.29 -3.77
N ALA A 242 -15.58 -11.56 -5.08
CA ALA A 242 -15.87 -12.91 -5.58
C ALA A 242 -14.71 -13.89 -5.37
N LEU A 243 -13.45 -13.39 -5.37
CA LEU A 243 -12.25 -14.20 -5.21
C LEU A 243 -11.81 -14.38 -3.74
N ARG A 244 -12.16 -13.43 -2.88
CA ARG A 244 -11.80 -13.40 -1.45
C ARG A 244 -12.92 -12.77 -0.63
N PRO A 245 -14.11 -13.40 -0.58
CA PRO A 245 -15.24 -12.85 0.17
C PRO A 245 -14.90 -12.70 1.67
N GLU A 246 -14.11 -13.61 2.22
CA GLU A 246 -13.72 -13.62 3.63
C GLU A 246 -12.98 -12.36 4.08
N ALA A 247 -12.40 -11.61 3.16
CA ALA A 247 -11.62 -10.43 3.51
C ALA A 247 -12.49 -9.18 3.78
N HIS A 248 -13.67 -9.09 3.17
CA HIS A 248 -14.45 -7.85 3.20
C HIS A 248 -15.99 -8.06 3.15
N ALA A 249 -16.50 -9.29 2.99
CA ALA A 249 -17.94 -9.50 2.80
C ALA A 249 -18.78 -9.05 4.00
N GLU A 250 -18.24 -9.19 5.21
CA GLU A 250 -18.91 -8.76 6.45
C GLU A 250 -19.09 -7.24 6.52
N MET A 251 -18.29 -6.47 5.78
CA MET A 251 -18.44 -5.01 5.68
C MET A 251 -19.63 -4.58 4.85
N MET A 252 -20.22 -5.48 4.03
CA MET A 252 -21.32 -5.15 3.11
C MET A 252 -22.68 -5.19 3.79
N THR A 253 -22.86 -4.38 4.84
CA THR A 253 -24.14 -4.20 5.55
C THR A 253 -25.09 -3.30 4.76
N ASP A 254 -26.38 -3.32 5.12
CA ASP A 254 -27.37 -2.38 4.54
C ASP A 254 -26.98 -0.92 4.76
N ALA A 255 -26.45 -0.60 5.94
CA ALA A 255 -26.00 0.75 6.26
C ALA A 255 -24.80 1.19 5.38
N VAL A 256 -23.88 0.27 5.06
CA VAL A 256 -22.78 0.55 4.11
C VAL A 256 -23.32 0.77 2.70
N HIS A 257 -24.33 0.01 2.26
CA HIS A 257 -24.99 0.27 0.98
C HIS A 257 -25.64 1.66 0.92
N ASP A 258 -26.32 2.09 2.01
CA ASP A 258 -26.90 3.43 2.09
C ASP A 258 -25.82 4.53 2.07
N ALA A 259 -24.68 4.31 2.73
CA ALA A 259 -23.54 5.21 2.65
C ALA A 259 -22.93 5.29 1.24
N LEU A 260 -22.83 4.15 0.54
CA LEU A 260 -22.39 4.08 -0.86
C LEU A 260 -23.34 4.84 -1.81
N ASP A 261 -24.66 4.80 -1.56
CA ASP A 261 -25.64 5.57 -2.36
C ASP A 261 -25.42 7.07 -2.19
N ARG A 262 -25.13 7.54 -0.96
CA ARG A 262 -24.78 8.94 -0.70
C ARG A 262 -23.45 9.31 -1.38
N LEU A 263 -22.43 8.44 -1.27
CA LEU A 263 -21.14 8.63 -1.95
C LEU A 263 -21.32 8.75 -3.47
N ARG A 264 -22.20 7.94 -4.07
CA ARG A 264 -22.53 7.98 -5.49
C ARG A 264 -23.15 9.31 -5.89
N GLY A 265 -24.08 9.83 -5.06
CA GLY A 265 -24.69 11.15 -5.27
C GLY A 265 -23.66 12.28 -5.20
N ALA A 266 -22.75 12.25 -4.22
CA ALA A 266 -21.69 13.24 -4.10
C ALA A 266 -20.68 13.14 -5.25
N ALA A 267 -20.29 11.94 -5.67
CA ALA A 267 -19.41 11.74 -6.82
C ALA A 267 -19.99 12.29 -8.12
N ALA A 268 -21.31 12.08 -8.33
CA ALA A 268 -22.00 12.64 -9.48
C ALA A 268 -22.00 14.20 -9.48
N ALA A 269 -22.10 14.83 -8.30
CA ALA A 269 -22.02 16.29 -8.16
C ALA A 269 -20.64 16.84 -8.58
N HIS A 270 -19.58 16.05 -8.38
CA HIS A 270 -18.21 16.34 -8.84
C HIS A 270 -17.92 15.87 -10.28
N SER A 271 -18.89 15.21 -10.94
CA SER A 271 -18.69 14.61 -12.27
C SER A 271 -17.58 13.56 -12.32
N VAL A 272 -17.38 12.82 -11.22
CA VAL A 272 -16.44 11.69 -11.09
C VAL A 272 -17.18 10.43 -10.65
N ASN A 273 -16.49 9.28 -10.67
CA ASN A 273 -17.05 8.03 -10.13
C ASN A 273 -16.82 7.88 -8.61
N CYS A 274 -17.53 6.95 -7.96
CA CYS A 274 -17.41 6.70 -6.52
C CYS A 274 -15.97 6.40 -6.09
N GLY A 275 -15.26 5.58 -6.86
CA GLY A 275 -13.89 5.21 -6.54
C GLY A 275 -12.95 6.41 -6.55
N SER A 276 -13.13 7.33 -7.47
CA SER A 276 -12.36 8.57 -7.57
C SER A 276 -12.61 9.48 -6.36
N LEU A 277 -13.88 9.66 -5.97
CA LEU A 277 -14.21 10.44 -4.78
C LEU A 277 -13.65 9.82 -3.49
N ALA A 278 -13.76 8.48 -3.35
CA ALA A 278 -13.20 7.78 -2.21
C ALA A 278 -11.66 7.88 -2.15
N LEU A 279 -10.97 7.80 -3.28
CA LEU A 279 -9.52 8.02 -3.35
C LEU A 279 -9.15 9.46 -3.02
N ALA A 280 -9.89 10.44 -3.56
CA ALA A 280 -9.67 11.85 -3.25
C ALA A 280 -9.86 12.14 -1.75
N TRP A 281 -10.80 11.46 -1.09
CA TRP A 281 -11.00 11.55 0.36
C TRP A 281 -9.77 11.08 1.14
N VAL A 282 -9.12 9.98 0.73
CA VAL A 282 -7.88 9.49 1.35
C VAL A 282 -6.72 10.44 1.05
N ILE A 283 -6.56 10.87 -0.20
CA ILE A 283 -5.49 11.79 -0.64
C ILE A 283 -5.58 13.14 0.10
N ALA A 284 -6.78 13.61 0.39
CA ALA A 284 -7.01 14.87 1.11
C ALA A 284 -6.82 14.76 2.64
N HIS A 285 -6.55 13.55 3.18
CA HIS A 285 -6.28 13.41 4.61
C HIS A 285 -4.96 14.09 4.98
N PRO A 286 -4.92 14.94 6.05
CA PRO A 286 -3.72 15.70 6.41
C PRO A 286 -2.51 14.81 6.75
N ASP A 287 -2.75 13.61 7.30
CA ASP A 287 -1.69 12.66 7.64
C ASP A 287 -1.24 11.80 6.45
N CYS A 288 -2.01 11.77 5.36
CA CYS A 288 -1.68 10.94 4.20
C CYS A 288 -0.57 11.59 3.38
N THR A 289 0.58 10.94 3.31
CA THR A 289 1.67 11.33 2.40
C THR A 289 1.34 10.93 0.96
N ALA A 290 1.00 9.65 0.76
CA ALA A 290 0.64 9.08 -0.53
C ALA A 290 -0.08 7.74 -0.34
N PRO A 291 -1.33 7.53 -0.81
CA PRO A 291 -1.94 6.23 -0.75
C PRO A 291 -1.30 5.25 -1.72
N VAL A 292 -1.31 3.97 -1.38
CA VAL A 292 -0.91 2.86 -2.26
C VAL A 292 -2.14 2.36 -3.00
N VAL A 293 -2.20 2.61 -4.30
CA VAL A 293 -3.36 2.31 -5.15
C VAL A 293 -3.03 1.19 -6.11
N GLY A 294 -3.72 0.06 -5.97
CA GLY A 294 -3.62 -1.06 -6.91
C GLY A 294 -4.43 -0.79 -8.19
N PRO A 295 -3.92 -1.23 -9.36
CA PRO A 295 -4.59 -1.00 -10.63
C PRO A 295 -5.90 -1.78 -10.77
N SER A 296 -6.81 -1.28 -11.60
CA SER A 296 -7.98 -2.00 -12.08
C SER A 296 -7.55 -3.23 -12.90
N ARG A 297 -8.40 -4.26 -12.95
CA ARG A 297 -8.16 -5.45 -13.80
C ARG A 297 -8.49 -5.23 -15.27
N VAL A 298 -9.22 -4.19 -15.57
CA VAL A 298 -9.64 -3.80 -16.93
C VAL A 298 -9.10 -2.41 -17.19
N ALA A 299 -8.51 -2.21 -18.35
CA ALA A 299 -8.00 -0.91 -18.76
C ALA A 299 -9.14 0.10 -19.03
N PRO A 300 -8.94 1.39 -18.73
CA PRO A 300 -7.75 1.98 -18.12
C PRO A 300 -7.54 1.51 -16.68
N HIS A 301 -6.29 1.22 -16.32
CA HIS A 301 -5.97 0.57 -15.04
C HIS A 301 -6.01 1.54 -13.84
N LEU A 302 -5.80 2.82 -14.08
CA LEU A 302 -5.67 3.87 -13.05
C LEU A 302 -6.64 5.04 -13.22
N ASP A 303 -7.78 4.83 -13.91
CA ASP A 303 -8.80 5.86 -14.16
C ASP A 303 -9.29 6.54 -12.87
N HIS A 304 -9.63 5.76 -11.85
CA HIS A 304 -10.06 6.29 -10.57
C HIS A 304 -9.00 7.16 -9.90
N LEU A 305 -7.73 6.78 -10.02
CA LEU A 305 -6.63 7.54 -9.46
C LEU A 305 -6.38 8.83 -10.24
N ALA A 306 -6.41 8.77 -11.56
CA ALA A 306 -6.23 9.95 -12.41
C ALA A 306 -7.25 11.04 -12.06
N GLU A 307 -8.54 10.70 -12.00
CA GLU A 307 -9.61 11.64 -11.59
C GLU A 307 -9.42 12.14 -10.15
N ALA A 308 -9.05 11.25 -9.20
CA ALA A 308 -8.87 11.60 -7.79
C ALA A 308 -7.72 12.58 -7.56
N LEU A 309 -6.65 12.50 -8.35
CA LEU A 309 -5.50 13.40 -8.25
C LEU A 309 -5.83 14.85 -8.62
N ASP A 310 -6.83 15.05 -9.48
CA ASP A 310 -7.30 16.38 -9.91
C ASP A 310 -8.40 16.94 -9.02
N LEU A 311 -9.03 16.09 -8.17
CA LEU A 311 -10.12 16.49 -7.29
C LEU A 311 -9.58 17.08 -5.98
N ALA A 312 -10.06 18.29 -5.66
CA ALA A 312 -9.77 18.93 -4.39
C ALA A 312 -10.99 18.84 -3.45
N LEU A 313 -10.82 18.14 -2.31
CA LEU A 313 -11.84 18.08 -1.26
C LEU A 313 -11.48 18.99 -0.09
N GLY A 314 -12.43 19.82 0.30
CA GLY A 314 -12.32 20.66 1.51
C GLY A 314 -12.49 19.83 2.79
N PRO A 315 -12.00 20.36 3.93
CA PRO A 315 -12.10 19.67 5.22
C PRO A 315 -13.55 19.35 5.63
N GLU A 316 -14.49 20.27 5.38
CA GLU A 316 -15.91 20.12 5.71
C GLU A 316 -16.56 18.99 4.90
N GLU A 317 -16.36 19.00 3.60
CA GLU A 317 -16.88 17.96 2.71
C GLU A 317 -16.27 16.59 3.03
N ARG A 318 -14.95 16.55 3.30
CA ARG A 318 -14.27 15.35 3.73
C ARG A 318 -14.88 14.79 5.03
N ALA A 319 -15.17 15.66 6.03
CA ALA A 319 -15.82 15.27 7.27
C ALA A 319 -17.26 14.77 7.03
N GLN A 320 -18.02 15.45 6.16
CA GLN A 320 -19.36 15.03 5.78
C GLN A 320 -19.37 13.63 5.15
N ILE A 321 -18.46 13.36 4.20
CA ILE A 321 -18.35 12.04 3.57
C ILE A 321 -18.00 10.97 4.61
N ALA A 322 -17.06 11.22 5.51
CA ALA A 322 -16.71 10.29 6.58
C ALA A 322 -17.91 9.94 7.47
N SER A 323 -18.72 10.93 7.83
CA SER A 323 -19.88 10.75 8.72
C SER A 323 -20.90 9.75 8.19
N TRP A 324 -21.01 9.55 6.89
CA TRP A 324 -21.94 8.57 6.31
C TRP A 324 -21.51 7.13 6.61
N PHE A 325 -20.20 6.87 6.62
CA PHE A 325 -19.63 5.56 6.88
C PHE A 325 -19.47 5.28 8.37
N GLU A 326 -19.12 6.31 9.17
CA GLU A 326 -19.14 6.21 10.65
C GLU A 326 -20.52 5.86 11.17
N ALA A 327 -21.58 6.46 10.62
CA ALA A 327 -22.97 6.14 10.95
C ALA A 327 -23.37 4.71 10.52
N ALA A 328 -22.66 4.13 9.55
CA ALA A 328 -22.85 2.75 9.09
C ALA A 328 -22.07 1.73 9.95
N GLY A 329 -21.34 2.17 10.98
CA GLY A 329 -20.53 1.32 11.84
C GLY A 329 -19.16 0.96 11.25
N ALA A 330 -18.68 1.76 10.32
CA ALA A 330 -17.37 1.62 9.72
C ALA A 330 -16.28 2.32 10.57
#